data_8fa2dcbabeb1c16be3ef4c821f6a9854
#
_entry.id   8fa2dcbabeb1c16be3ef4c821f6a9854
#
_cell.length_a   1.000
_cell.length_b   1.000
_cell.length_c   1.000
_cell.angle_alpha   90.00
_cell.angle_beta   90.00
_cell.angle_gamma   90.00
#
_symmetry.space_group_name_H-M   'P 1'
#
loop_
_entity.id
_entity.type
_entity.pdbx_description
1 polymer ?
#
loop_
_entity_poly.entity_id
_entity_poly.type
_entity_poly.pdbx_seq_one_letter_code
_entity_poly.pdbx_strand_id
1 'polypeptide(L)'
;MQFLRKDEVLLIHESLISRFGGTAGLRDEGLLDSAMSAVEYRSHYEGADLAACAATYAFHLTANHPFVDGNKRVGAAVSELFVLFNGGRFIATNDEIVDLFLGIAAGQISRSEVEQSFTRWVIAPNSID
;
A
#
# COMPACT_ATOMS: atom_id res chain seq x y z
N MET A 1 -6.67 -10.66 10.76
CA MET A 1 -5.81 -9.85 9.89
C MET A 1 -5.25 -8.68 10.69
N GLN A 2 -3.95 -8.48 10.61
CA GLN A 2 -3.25 -7.47 11.40
C GLN A 2 -2.96 -6.26 10.54
N PHE A 3 -3.47 -5.09 10.93
CA PHE A 3 -3.28 -3.85 10.19
C PHE A 3 -2.04 -3.10 10.68
N LEU A 4 -1.47 -2.28 9.79
CA LEU A 4 -0.40 -1.37 10.17
C LEU A 4 -0.97 -0.17 10.93
N ARG A 5 -0.23 0.29 11.93
CA ARG A 5 -0.60 1.50 12.66
C ARG A 5 -0.05 2.74 11.94
N LYS A 6 -0.66 3.88 12.22
CA LYS A 6 -0.22 5.15 11.64
C LYS A 6 1.24 5.45 11.95
N ASP A 7 1.66 5.22 13.20
CA ASP A 7 3.06 5.46 13.60
C ASP A 7 4.04 4.55 12.85
N GLU A 8 3.63 3.32 12.53
CA GLU A 8 4.44 2.42 11.73
C GLU A 8 4.61 2.94 10.30
N VAL A 9 3.54 3.44 9.70
CA VAL A 9 3.60 4.01 8.34
C VAL A 9 4.50 5.26 8.32
N LEU A 10 4.42 6.10 9.34
CA LEU A 10 5.28 7.28 9.46
C LEU A 10 6.75 6.89 9.56
N LEU A 11 7.08 5.85 10.34
CA LEU A 11 8.44 5.34 10.46
C LEU A 11 8.96 4.74 9.15
N ILE A 12 8.10 4.02 8.44
CA ILE A 12 8.44 3.46 7.12
C ILE A 12 8.78 4.59 6.15
N HIS A 13 7.95 5.63 6.11
CA HIS A 13 8.20 6.77 5.23
C HIS A 13 9.53 7.46 5.58
N GLU A 14 9.76 7.72 6.87
CA GLU A 14 10.99 8.35 7.33
C GLU A 14 12.22 7.54 6.91
N SER A 15 12.16 6.23 7.08
CA SER A 15 13.23 5.31 6.69
C SER A 15 13.50 5.36 5.17
N LEU A 16 12.45 5.40 4.37
CA LEU A 16 12.58 5.45 2.91
C LEU A 16 13.20 6.76 2.45
N ILE A 17 12.79 7.88 3.04
CA ILE A 17 13.39 9.19 2.73
C ILE A 17 14.87 9.21 3.10
N SER A 18 15.22 8.66 4.27
CA SER A 18 16.61 8.57 4.71
C SER A 18 17.47 7.74 3.77
N ARG A 19 16.95 6.63 3.25
CA ARG A 19 17.69 5.69 2.41
C ARG A 19 17.77 6.11 0.95
N PHE A 20 16.70 6.68 0.42
CA PHE A 20 16.58 6.95 -1.02
C PHE A 20 16.56 8.44 -1.36
N GLY A 21 16.51 9.31 -0.35
CA GLY A 21 16.43 10.74 -0.55
C GLY A 21 14.99 11.22 -0.73
N GLY A 22 14.84 12.52 -0.85
CA GLY A 22 13.56 13.19 -0.96
C GLY A 22 13.29 14.10 0.22
N THR A 23 12.15 14.77 0.20
CA THR A 23 11.75 15.71 1.23
C THR A 23 10.90 15.01 2.28
N ALA A 24 11.31 15.12 3.55
CA ALA A 24 10.58 14.55 4.67
C ALA A 24 9.31 15.33 4.97
N GLY A 25 8.39 14.69 5.66
CA GLY A 25 7.23 15.31 6.26
C GLY A 25 5.90 14.95 5.63
N LEU A 26 4.85 15.18 6.41
CA LEU A 26 3.47 15.05 5.97
C LEU A 26 3.05 16.30 5.20
N ARG A 27 2.34 16.09 4.09
CA ARG A 27 1.66 17.14 3.35
C ARG A 27 0.24 17.33 3.89
N ASP A 28 -0.44 16.22 4.19
CA ASP A 28 -1.84 16.24 4.63
C ASP A 28 -2.11 15.03 5.52
N GLU A 29 -2.17 15.27 6.81
CA GLU A 29 -2.39 14.22 7.80
C GLU A 29 -3.78 13.58 7.66
N GLY A 30 -4.79 14.39 7.31
CA GLY A 30 -6.15 13.88 7.10
C GLY A 30 -6.22 12.87 5.95
N LEU A 31 -5.44 13.08 4.91
CA LEU A 31 -5.36 12.13 3.79
C LEU A 31 -4.63 10.85 4.18
N LEU A 32 -3.66 10.93 5.09
CA LEU A 32 -3.03 9.72 5.65
C LEU A 32 -4.05 8.95 6.48
N ASP A 33 -4.75 9.62 7.38
CA ASP A 33 -5.78 9.00 8.22
C ASP A 33 -6.87 8.36 7.36
N SER A 34 -7.28 9.02 6.30
CA SER A 34 -8.27 8.51 5.35
C SER A 34 -7.79 7.23 4.67
N ALA A 35 -6.52 7.20 4.25
CA ALA A 35 -5.94 6.02 3.61
C ALA A 35 -5.93 4.83 4.58
N MET A 36 -5.54 5.06 5.82
CA MET A 36 -5.50 4.01 6.85
C MET A 36 -6.90 3.48 7.15
N SER A 37 -7.86 4.39 7.31
CA SER A 37 -9.26 4.03 7.63
C SER A 37 -9.93 3.26 6.49
N ALA A 38 -9.59 3.57 5.24
CA ALA A 38 -10.16 2.89 4.09
C ALA A 38 -9.90 1.39 4.10
N VAL A 39 -8.70 0.99 4.54
CA VAL A 39 -8.33 -0.43 4.60
C VAL A 39 -9.16 -1.17 5.64
N GLU A 40 -9.25 -0.62 6.85
CA GLU A 40 -10.01 -1.24 7.93
C GLU A 40 -11.50 -1.29 7.59
N TYR A 41 -12.03 -0.23 7.00
CA TYR A 41 -13.43 -0.19 6.56
C TYR A 41 -13.72 -1.31 5.55
N ARG A 42 -12.87 -1.47 4.54
CA ARG A 42 -13.08 -2.49 3.52
C ARG A 42 -12.97 -3.90 4.10
N SER A 43 -12.04 -4.13 4.99
CA SER A 43 -11.91 -5.42 5.67
C SER A 43 -13.15 -5.73 6.48
N HIS A 44 -13.61 -4.77 7.28
CA HIS A 44 -14.67 -4.98 8.25
C HIS A 44 -16.06 -5.05 7.61
N TYR A 45 -16.34 -4.16 6.66
CA TYR A 45 -17.70 -4.01 6.08
C TYR A 45 -17.86 -4.62 4.71
N GLU A 46 -16.79 -4.86 3.97
CA GLU A 46 -16.86 -5.41 2.62
C GLU A 46 -16.24 -6.80 2.51
N GLY A 47 -15.69 -7.32 3.61
CA GLY A 47 -15.05 -8.63 3.61
C GLY A 47 -13.82 -8.71 2.74
N ALA A 48 -13.11 -7.60 2.55
CA ALA A 48 -11.91 -7.57 1.71
C ALA A 48 -10.84 -8.54 2.23
N ASP A 49 -10.30 -9.35 1.34
CA ASP A 49 -9.26 -10.31 1.68
C ASP A 49 -7.87 -9.64 1.76
N LEU A 50 -6.83 -10.44 1.98
CA LEU A 50 -5.47 -9.92 2.11
C LEU A 50 -5.03 -9.11 0.88
N ALA A 51 -5.27 -9.63 -0.32
CA ALA A 51 -4.90 -8.94 -1.56
C ALA A 51 -5.66 -7.62 -1.71
N ALA A 52 -6.96 -7.63 -1.43
CA ALA A 52 -7.80 -6.43 -1.53
C ALA A 52 -7.39 -5.37 -0.50
N CYS A 53 -7.07 -5.76 0.71
CA CYS A 53 -6.60 -4.83 1.75
C CYS A 53 -5.24 -4.24 1.38
N ALA A 54 -4.31 -5.07 0.91
CA ALA A 54 -3.00 -4.60 0.46
C ALA A 54 -3.13 -3.61 -0.70
N ALA A 55 -4.01 -3.91 -1.66
CA ALA A 55 -4.28 -3.03 -2.80
C ALA A 55 -4.87 -1.69 -2.34
N THR A 56 -5.67 -1.70 -1.28
CA THR A 56 -6.26 -0.49 -0.72
C THR A 56 -5.18 0.41 -0.10
N TYR A 57 -4.24 -0.16 0.66
CA TYR A 57 -3.07 0.59 1.13
C TYR A 57 -2.30 1.19 -0.05
N ALA A 58 -1.98 0.36 -1.04
CA ALA A 58 -1.20 0.76 -2.19
C ALA A 58 -1.85 1.96 -2.92
N PHE A 59 -3.13 1.84 -3.19
CA PHE A 59 -3.86 2.86 -3.95
C PHE A 59 -3.97 4.17 -3.16
N HIS A 60 -4.49 4.11 -1.94
CA HIS A 60 -4.79 5.33 -1.20
C HIS A 60 -3.52 6.07 -0.75
N LEU A 61 -2.48 5.35 -0.32
CA LEU A 61 -1.23 5.99 0.06
C LEU A 61 -0.55 6.65 -1.14
N THR A 62 -0.68 6.06 -2.31
CA THR A 62 -0.08 6.61 -3.53
C THR A 62 -0.93 7.75 -4.11
N ALA A 63 -2.23 7.53 -4.28
CA ALA A 63 -3.12 8.48 -4.95
C ALA A 63 -3.43 9.70 -4.09
N ASN A 64 -3.55 9.55 -2.77
CA ASN A 64 -3.89 10.66 -1.88
C ASN A 64 -2.73 11.63 -1.64
N HIS A 65 -1.51 11.23 -1.91
CA HIS A 65 -0.30 12.03 -1.67
C HIS A 65 -0.25 12.61 -0.24
N PRO A 66 -0.35 11.78 0.81
CA PRO A 66 -0.33 12.29 2.18
C PRO A 66 1.01 12.87 2.60
N PHE A 67 2.10 12.43 1.97
CA PHE A 67 3.45 12.93 2.27
C PHE A 67 3.88 13.97 1.25
N VAL A 68 4.86 14.79 1.62
CA VAL A 68 5.45 15.77 0.71
C VAL A 68 6.12 15.06 -0.46
N ASP A 69 6.78 13.94 -0.19
CA ASP A 69 7.55 13.18 -1.19
C ASP A 69 7.52 11.70 -0.83
N GLY A 70 7.83 10.83 -1.78
CA GLY A 70 7.97 9.40 -1.54
C GLY A 70 6.68 8.62 -1.44
N ASN A 71 5.56 9.15 -1.93
CA ASN A 71 4.25 8.48 -1.82
C ASN A 71 4.20 7.14 -2.55
N LYS A 72 4.80 7.03 -3.74
CA LYS A 72 4.86 5.77 -4.47
C LYS A 72 5.67 4.73 -3.69
N ARG A 73 6.78 5.14 -3.14
CA ARG A 73 7.65 4.25 -2.35
C ARG A 73 6.95 3.76 -1.10
N VAL A 74 6.31 4.66 -0.36
CA VAL A 74 5.62 4.26 0.87
C VAL A 74 4.42 3.38 0.55
N GLY A 75 3.68 3.68 -0.51
CA GLY A 75 2.58 2.82 -0.94
C GLY A 75 3.03 1.40 -1.26
N ALA A 76 4.14 1.27 -1.98
CA ALA A 76 4.71 -0.04 -2.32
C ALA A 76 5.22 -0.77 -1.08
N ALA A 77 5.99 -0.09 -0.23
CA ALA A 77 6.58 -0.70 0.96
C ALA A 77 5.51 -1.14 1.97
N VAL A 78 4.52 -0.28 2.22
CA VAL A 78 3.45 -0.57 3.19
C VAL A 78 2.60 -1.75 2.71
N SER A 79 2.20 -1.76 1.45
CA SER A 79 1.38 -2.85 0.93
C SER A 79 2.13 -4.19 0.97
N GLU A 80 3.42 -4.20 0.65
CA GLU A 80 4.23 -5.40 0.71
C GLU A 80 4.42 -5.88 2.15
N LEU A 81 4.75 -4.97 3.07
CA LEU A 81 4.92 -5.31 4.48
C LEU A 81 3.63 -5.83 5.09
N PHE A 82 2.50 -5.23 4.73
CA PHE A 82 1.19 -5.70 5.19
C PHE A 82 0.96 -7.17 4.81
N VAL A 83 1.26 -7.52 3.57
CA VAL A 83 1.15 -8.91 3.09
C VAL A 83 2.06 -9.83 3.90
N LEU A 84 3.31 -9.44 4.10
CA LEU A 84 4.28 -10.23 4.86
C LEU A 84 3.89 -10.39 6.32
N PHE A 85 3.44 -9.32 6.97
CA PHE A 85 3.00 -9.36 8.38
C PHE A 85 1.81 -10.29 8.59
N ASN A 86 1.01 -10.51 7.56
CA ASN A 86 -0.13 -11.41 7.62
C ASN A 86 0.19 -12.80 7.05
N GLY A 87 1.47 -13.12 6.89
CA GLY A 87 1.93 -14.45 6.52
C GLY A 87 1.86 -14.76 5.03
N GLY A 88 1.51 -13.79 4.20
CA GLY A 88 1.45 -13.96 2.75
C GLY A 88 2.77 -13.70 2.06
N ARG A 89 2.77 -13.85 0.74
CA ARG A 89 3.93 -13.58 -0.11
C ARG A 89 3.51 -12.72 -1.30
N PHE A 90 4.45 -11.92 -1.78
CA PHE A 90 4.24 -11.03 -2.92
C PHE A 90 5.15 -11.51 -4.06
N ILE A 91 4.56 -11.88 -5.19
CA ILE A 91 5.32 -12.50 -6.28
C ILE A 91 5.54 -11.62 -7.50
N ALA A 92 5.13 -10.35 -7.44
CA ALA A 92 5.35 -9.41 -8.55
C ALA A 92 6.84 -9.12 -8.73
N THR A 93 7.25 -8.88 -9.97
CA THR A 93 8.60 -8.41 -10.26
C THR A 93 8.73 -6.93 -9.92
N ASN A 94 9.98 -6.45 -9.80
CA ASN A 94 10.24 -5.03 -9.58
C ASN A 94 9.65 -4.17 -10.69
N ASP A 95 9.77 -4.59 -11.94
CA ASP A 95 9.24 -3.83 -13.08
C ASP A 95 7.72 -3.73 -13.03
N GLU A 96 7.05 -4.82 -12.65
CA GLU A 96 5.59 -4.81 -12.50
C GLU A 96 5.15 -3.84 -11.41
N ILE A 97 5.87 -3.82 -10.28
CA ILE A 97 5.58 -2.91 -9.17
C ILE A 97 5.79 -1.46 -9.60
N VAL A 98 6.92 -1.16 -10.23
CA VAL A 98 7.23 0.20 -10.68
C VAL A 98 6.15 0.71 -11.66
N ASP A 99 5.79 -0.10 -12.64
CA ASP A 99 4.77 0.27 -13.62
C ASP A 99 3.43 0.55 -12.97
N LEU A 100 3.02 -0.31 -12.03
CA LEU A 100 1.74 -0.14 -11.35
C LEU A 100 1.71 1.16 -10.55
N PHE A 101 2.72 1.43 -9.74
CA PHE A 101 2.73 2.61 -8.88
C PHE A 101 2.90 3.90 -9.65
N LEU A 102 3.63 3.88 -10.77
CA LEU A 102 3.66 5.02 -11.69
C LEU A 102 2.26 5.32 -12.25
N GLY A 103 1.53 4.28 -12.64
CA GLY A 103 0.17 4.42 -13.15
C GLY A 103 -0.81 4.95 -12.12
N ILE A 104 -0.69 4.48 -10.86
CA ILE A 104 -1.53 5.00 -9.77
C ILE A 104 -1.25 6.50 -9.56
N ALA A 105 0.02 6.86 -9.46
CA ALA A 105 0.41 8.25 -9.20
C ALA A 105 -0.01 9.19 -10.34
N ALA A 106 -0.04 8.69 -11.57
CA ALA A 106 -0.48 9.45 -12.75
C ALA A 106 -2.00 9.52 -12.88
N GLY A 107 -2.76 8.87 -12.01
CA GLY A 107 -4.22 8.85 -12.07
C GLY A 107 -4.77 7.97 -13.19
N GLN A 108 -3.96 7.04 -13.71
CA GLN A 108 -4.34 6.20 -14.84
C GLN A 108 -4.86 4.82 -14.42
N ILE A 109 -4.64 4.44 -13.17
CA ILE A 109 -5.02 3.13 -12.65
C ILE A 109 -5.95 3.32 -11.45
N SER A 110 -7.11 2.68 -11.50
CA SER A 110 -8.12 2.74 -10.44
C SER A 110 -7.78 1.77 -9.31
N ARG A 111 -8.44 1.95 -8.16
CA ARG A 111 -8.32 1.02 -7.04
C ARG A 111 -8.70 -0.40 -7.45
N SER A 112 -9.76 -0.55 -8.23
CA SER A 112 -10.21 -1.84 -8.74
C SER A 112 -9.14 -2.53 -9.58
N GLU A 113 -8.45 -1.78 -10.43
CA GLU A 113 -7.38 -2.32 -11.26
C GLU A 113 -6.16 -2.73 -10.43
N VAL A 114 -5.83 -1.96 -9.39
CA VAL A 114 -4.77 -2.33 -8.44
C VAL A 114 -5.14 -3.65 -7.75
N GLU A 115 -6.38 -3.78 -7.34
CA GLU A 115 -6.89 -4.99 -6.68
C GLU A 115 -6.79 -6.21 -7.59
N GLN A 116 -7.09 -6.05 -8.87
CA GLN A 116 -6.94 -7.13 -9.85
C GLN A 116 -5.48 -7.58 -9.96
N SER A 117 -4.55 -6.64 -10.02
CA SER A 117 -3.12 -6.96 -10.05
C SER A 117 -2.68 -7.67 -8.76
N PHE A 118 -3.09 -7.16 -7.61
CA PHE A 118 -2.71 -7.74 -6.32
C PHE A 118 -3.29 -9.13 -6.11
N THR A 119 -4.49 -9.38 -6.64
CA THR A 119 -5.09 -10.71 -6.60
C THR A 119 -4.20 -11.75 -7.30
N ARG A 120 -3.53 -11.34 -8.38
CA ARG A 120 -2.58 -12.22 -9.08
C ARG A 120 -1.24 -12.33 -8.35
N TRP A 121 -0.81 -11.29 -7.65
CA TRP A 121 0.55 -11.21 -7.08
C TRP A 121 0.66 -11.63 -5.62
N VAL A 122 -0.46 -11.65 -4.89
CA VAL A 122 -0.45 -11.97 -3.46
C VAL A 122 -0.83 -13.42 -3.25
N ILE A 123 0.04 -14.15 -2.57
CA ILE A 123 -0.22 -15.54 -2.16
C ILE A 123 -0.59 -15.53 -0.69
N ALA A 124 -1.82 -15.91 -0.38
CA ALA A 124 -2.31 -15.91 0.99
C ALA A 124 -1.66 -17.03 1.82
N PRO A 125 -1.54 -16.86 3.14
CA PRO A 125 -0.84 -17.84 3.99
C PRO A 125 -1.50 -19.21 4.05
N ASN A 126 -2.80 -19.29 3.81
CA ASN A 126 -3.55 -20.55 3.86
C ASN A 126 -3.73 -21.17 2.47
N SER A 127 -3.04 -20.65 1.47
CA SER A 127 -3.02 -21.24 0.14
C SER A 127 -2.26 -22.55 0.18
N ILE A 128 -2.94 -23.62 -0.06
CA ILE A 128 -2.31 -24.92 -0.08
C ILE A 128 -1.87 -25.18 -1.47
N ASP A 129 -0.66 -25.09 -1.59
CA ASP A 129 -0.09 -25.41 -2.76
C ASP A 129 -0.58 -26.04 -3.69
#